data_2f2d136aefec9e9a4b1d82795b37adb8
#
_entry.id   2f2d136aefec9e9a4b1d82795b37adb8
#
_cell.length_a   1.000
_cell.length_b   1.000
_cell.length_c   1.000
_cell.angle_alpha   90.00
_cell.angle_beta   90.00
_cell.angle_gamma   90.00
#
_symmetry.space_group_name_H-M   'P 1'
#
loop_
_entity.id
_entity.type
_entity.pdbx_description
1 polymer ?
#
loop_
_entity_poly.entity_id
_entity_poly.type
_entity_poly.pdbx_seq_one_letter_code
_entity_poly.pdbx_strand_id
1 'polypeptide(L)'
;RMLFNNRERFFKYLNCILVGLPIWYFIGLIVANSELIWANALNVQGKVVNGTALMYAYIGLSVGDVFSGIISQVLRSRRKVVFLYLGFSTVLMTYYLFFANGISVQGFYILSFLVGCATGYWAIFVTIAAEQFGTNIRSTVTNTTPNFVRGSVPLITMLFQFLTAQTVS
;
A
#
# COMPACT_ATOMS: atom_id res chain seq x y z
N ARG A 1 -8.54 -26.56 -0.01
CA ARG A 1 -9.07 -27.27 -1.21
C ARG A 1 -10.15 -26.47 -1.95
N MET A 2 -11.11 -25.83 -1.28
CA MET A 2 -12.24 -25.13 -1.95
C MET A 2 -11.86 -23.91 -2.78
N LEU A 3 -10.80 -23.17 -2.41
CA LEU A 3 -10.31 -22.00 -3.16
C LEU A 3 -9.61 -22.38 -4.46
N PHE A 4 -8.91 -23.51 -4.48
CA PHE A 4 -8.04 -23.92 -5.59
C PHE A 4 -8.70 -24.93 -6.54
N ASN A 5 -9.92 -25.37 -6.25
CA ASN A 5 -10.63 -26.38 -7.04
C ASN A 5 -11.40 -25.78 -8.24
N ASN A 6 -11.47 -24.45 -8.36
CA ASN A 6 -12.15 -23.76 -9.46
C ASN A 6 -11.25 -22.60 -9.92
N ARG A 7 -10.91 -22.58 -11.22
CA ARG A 7 -10.09 -21.55 -11.84
C ARG A 7 -10.66 -20.13 -11.63
N GLU A 8 -11.97 -19.99 -11.76
CA GLU A 8 -12.63 -18.70 -11.57
C GLU A 8 -12.45 -18.16 -10.14
N ARG A 9 -12.59 -19.02 -9.12
CA ARG A 9 -12.38 -18.64 -7.70
C ARG A 9 -10.92 -18.31 -7.44
N PHE A 10 -10.00 -19.05 -8.03
CA PHE A 10 -8.56 -18.78 -7.91
C PHE A 10 -8.20 -17.41 -8.49
N PHE A 11 -8.66 -17.09 -9.70
CA PHE A 11 -8.39 -15.77 -10.29
C PHE A 11 -9.06 -14.63 -9.53
N LYS A 12 -10.27 -14.81 -9.01
CA LYS A 12 -10.91 -13.82 -8.13
C LYS A 12 -10.06 -13.57 -6.87
N TYR A 13 -9.55 -14.64 -6.27
CA TYR A 13 -8.69 -14.55 -5.10
C TYR A 13 -7.37 -13.85 -5.41
N LEU A 14 -6.72 -14.20 -6.50
CA LEU A 14 -5.50 -13.57 -6.97
C LEU A 14 -5.72 -12.07 -7.23
N ASN A 15 -6.80 -11.70 -7.90
CA ASN A 15 -7.16 -10.30 -8.13
C ASN A 15 -7.39 -9.54 -6.81
N CYS A 16 -7.98 -10.16 -5.79
CA CYS A 16 -8.09 -9.55 -4.47
C CYS A 16 -6.70 -9.29 -3.87
N ILE A 17 -5.74 -10.21 -3.98
CA ILE A 17 -4.37 -10.01 -3.50
C ILE A 17 -3.71 -8.86 -4.26
N LEU A 18 -3.81 -8.83 -5.60
CA LEU A 18 -3.20 -7.81 -6.44
C LEU A 18 -3.69 -6.40 -6.11
N VAL A 19 -4.96 -6.22 -5.77
CA VAL A 19 -5.51 -4.93 -5.34
C VAL A 19 -4.92 -4.45 -4.02
N GLY A 20 -4.55 -5.37 -3.14
CA GLY A 20 -3.93 -5.04 -1.85
C GLY A 20 -2.42 -4.78 -1.90
N LEU A 21 -1.71 -5.31 -2.91
CA LEU A 21 -0.25 -5.19 -3.02
C LEU A 21 0.28 -3.75 -2.97
N PRO A 22 -0.32 -2.76 -3.68
CA PRO A 22 0.17 -1.39 -3.66
C PRO A 22 0.25 -0.79 -2.27
N ILE A 23 -0.71 -1.09 -1.38
CA ILE A 23 -0.74 -0.57 0.00
C ILE A 23 0.56 -0.92 0.73
N TRP A 24 0.93 -2.19 0.69
CA TRP A 24 2.11 -2.68 1.41
C TRP A 24 3.41 -2.42 0.66
N TYR A 25 3.37 -2.26 -0.66
CA TYR A 25 4.50 -1.75 -1.42
C TYR A 25 4.89 -0.35 -0.94
N PHE A 26 3.93 0.55 -0.80
CA PHE A 26 4.19 1.92 -0.34
C PHE A 26 4.67 1.95 1.12
N ILE A 27 3.94 1.31 2.03
CA ILE A 27 4.28 1.34 3.46
C ILE A 27 5.51 0.48 3.75
N GLY A 28 5.56 -0.75 3.24
CA GLY A 28 6.60 -1.72 3.56
C GLY A 28 7.93 -1.46 2.87
N LEU A 29 7.92 -1.08 1.58
CA LEU A 29 9.16 -0.83 0.86
C LEU A 29 9.61 0.63 1.01
N ILE A 30 8.70 1.60 0.82
CA ILE A 30 9.09 3.00 0.74
C ILE A 30 9.20 3.61 2.12
N VAL A 31 8.14 3.59 2.92
CA VAL A 31 8.15 4.27 4.22
C VAL A 31 9.03 3.51 5.22
N ALA A 32 8.99 2.19 5.26
CA ALA A 32 9.78 1.40 6.20
C ALA A 32 11.30 1.45 5.92
N ASN A 33 11.71 1.78 4.71
CA ASN A 33 13.13 1.96 4.35
C ASN A 33 13.51 3.43 4.15
N SER A 34 12.75 4.35 4.69
CA SER A 34 12.92 5.80 4.49
C SER A 34 14.29 6.31 4.93
N GLU A 35 14.82 5.85 6.06
CA GLU A 35 16.12 6.26 6.59
C GLU A 35 17.28 5.70 5.76
N LEU A 36 17.22 4.42 5.39
CA LEU A 36 18.34 3.72 4.77
C LEU A 36 18.46 4.02 3.26
N ILE A 37 17.34 4.12 2.58
CA ILE A 37 17.32 4.19 1.11
C ILE A 37 16.84 5.56 0.65
N TRP A 38 15.66 5.96 1.07
CA TRP A 38 14.97 7.08 0.42
C TRP A 38 15.42 8.44 0.90
N ALA A 39 15.83 8.60 2.17
CA ALA A 39 16.39 9.85 2.66
C ALA A 39 17.68 10.23 1.90
N ASN A 40 18.51 9.24 1.59
CA ASN A 40 19.74 9.44 0.81
C ASN A 40 19.42 9.64 -0.69
N ALA A 41 18.54 8.81 -1.26
CA ALA A 41 18.17 8.90 -2.67
C ALA A 41 17.49 10.23 -3.03
N LEU A 42 16.72 10.80 -2.10
CA LEU A 42 16.03 12.08 -2.28
C LEU A 42 16.82 13.29 -1.73
N ASN A 43 18.05 13.11 -1.28
CA ASN A 43 18.86 14.17 -0.69
C ASN A 43 18.10 14.99 0.35
N VAL A 44 17.39 14.33 1.28
CA VAL A 44 16.59 15.01 2.31
C VAL A 44 17.50 15.83 3.21
N GLN A 45 17.15 17.09 3.42
CA GLN A 45 17.93 18.02 4.24
C GLN A 45 17.71 17.74 5.74
N GLY A 46 18.51 16.80 6.31
CA GLY A 46 18.50 16.43 7.71
C GLY A 46 18.33 14.94 7.95
N LYS A 47 18.32 14.53 9.21
CA LYS A 47 18.23 13.12 9.61
C LYS A 47 16.76 12.67 9.65
N VAL A 48 16.39 11.77 8.76
CA VAL A 48 15.09 11.10 8.78
C VAL A 48 15.14 9.92 9.74
N VAL A 49 14.09 9.73 10.54
CA VAL A 49 13.93 8.61 11.46
C VAL A 49 12.80 7.72 10.95
N ASN A 50 13.09 6.45 10.66
CA ASN A 50 12.11 5.46 10.16
C ASN A 50 10.84 5.38 11.01
N GLY A 51 11.01 5.33 12.35
CA GLY A 51 9.88 5.25 13.27
C GLY A 51 8.92 6.43 13.14
N THR A 52 9.44 7.63 12.98
CA THR A 52 8.64 8.84 12.79
C THR A 52 7.92 8.82 11.42
N ALA A 53 8.62 8.45 10.36
CA ALA A 53 8.01 8.33 9.03
C ALA A 53 6.87 7.29 9.02
N LEU A 54 7.08 6.13 9.64
CA LEU A 54 6.05 5.11 9.81
C LEU A 54 4.86 5.60 10.63
N MET A 55 5.11 6.32 11.73
CA MET A 55 4.04 6.90 12.56
C MET A 55 3.14 7.83 11.71
N TYR A 56 3.74 8.75 10.95
CA TYR A 56 2.98 9.64 10.07
C TYR A 56 2.22 8.86 8.99
N ALA A 57 2.83 7.85 8.39
CA ALA A 57 2.16 7.02 7.39
C ALA A 57 0.97 6.23 7.97
N TYR A 58 1.08 5.67 9.19
CA TYR A 58 -0.03 4.97 9.82
C TYR A 58 -1.15 5.89 10.27
N ILE A 59 -0.83 7.10 10.73
CA ILE A 59 -1.85 8.13 11.00
C ILE A 59 -2.58 8.47 9.68
N GLY A 60 -1.82 8.69 8.60
CA GLY A 60 -2.37 8.92 7.28
C GLY A 60 -3.26 7.76 6.79
N LEU A 61 -2.80 6.52 6.96
CA LEU A 61 -3.58 5.32 6.62
C LEU A 61 -4.93 5.29 7.34
N SER A 62 -4.92 5.57 8.65
CA SER A 62 -6.15 5.59 9.46
C SER A 62 -7.12 6.68 9.00
N VAL A 63 -6.62 7.87 8.71
CA VAL A 63 -7.40 8.98 8.15
C VAL A 63 -7.95 8.59 6.77
N GLY A 64 -7.10 8.04 5.91
CA GLY A 64 -7.48 7.57 4.58
C GLY A 64 -8.57 6.49 4.60
N ASP A 65 -8.48 5.53 5.54
CA ASP A 65 -9.50 4.49 5.71
C ASP A 65 -10.88 5.06 6.08
N VAL A 66 -10.92 6.06 6.98
CA VAL A 66 -12.17 6.76 7.32
C VAL A 66 -12.74 7.46 6.09
N PHE A 67 -11.94 8.23 5.38
CA PHE A 67 -12.38 8.93 4.16
C PHE A 67 -12.80 7.96 3.06
N SER A 68 -12.07 6.86 2.86
CA SER A 68 -12.44 5.85 1.87
C SER A 68 -13.81 5.24 2.16
N GLY A 69 -14.10 5.00 3.45
CA GLY A 69 -15.40 4.53 3.91
C GLY A 69 -16.53 5.52 3.59
N ILE A 70 -16.33 6.81 3.89
CA ILE A 70 -17.30 7.89 3.60
C ILE A 70 -17.53 8.03 2.09
N ILE A 71 -16.44 8.11 1.30
CA ILE A 71 -16.51 8.23 -0.16
C ILE A 71 -17.22 7.03 -0.77
N SER A 72 -17.00 5.83 -0.22
CA SER A 72 -17.66 4.61 -0.66
C SER A 72 -19.20 4.67 -0.48
N GLN A 73 -19.66 5.28 0.59
CA GLN A 73 -21.09 5.49 0.84
C GLN A 73 -21.68 6.53 -0.14
N VAL A 74 -20.98 7.64 -0.35
CA VAL A 74 -21.40 8.70 -1.27
C VAL A 74 -21.45 8.21 -2.71
N LEU A 75 -20.41 7.55 -3.18
CA LEU A 75 -20.33 7.02 -4.55
C LEU A 75 -21.14 5.73 -4.76
N ARG A 76 -21.66 5.13 -3.69
CA ARG A 76 -22.38 3.85 -3.70
C ARG A 76 -21.64 2.75 -4.50
N SER A 77 -20.32 2.82 -4.55
CA SER A 77 -19.50 1.91 -5.34
C SER A 77 -18.08 1.79 -4.77
N ARG A 78 -17.78 0.65 -4.20
CA ARG A 78 -16.43 0.36 -3.66
C ARG A 78 -15.36 0.31 -4.75
N ARG A 79 -15.72 -0.18 -5.95
CA ARG A 79 -14.78 -0.26 -7.08
C ARG A 79 -14.28 1.12 -7.48
N LYS A 80 -15.17 2.11 -7.57
CA LYS A 80 -14.81 3.49 -7.92
C LYS A 80 -13.84 4.09 -6.89
N VAL A 81 -14.05 3.81 -5.60
CA VAL A 81 -13.16 4.27 -4.54
C VAL A 81 -11.78 3.67 -4.68
N VAL A 82 -11.68 2.36 -4.91
CA VAL A 82 -10.37 1.71 -5.13
C VAL A 82 -9.63 2.32 -6.32
N PHE A 83 -10.30 2.55 -7.45
CA PHE A 83 -9.69 3.21 -8.61
C PHE A 83 -9.23 4.64 -8.30
N LEU A 84 -10.04 5.41 -7.55
CA LEU A 84 -9.69 6.75 -7.12
C LEU A 84 -8.42 6.73 -6.23
N TYR A 85 -8.38 5.84 -5.25
CA TYR A 85 -7.23 5.72 -4.35
C TYR A 85 -5.98 5.20 -5.06
N LEU A 86 -6.11 4.25 -5.98
CA LEU A 86 -5.00 3.79 -6.82
C LEU A 86 -4.46 4.92 -7.71
N GLY A 87 -5.34 5.71 -8.32
CA GLY A 87 -4.94 6.88 -9.09
C GLY A 87 -4.22 7.92 -8.22
N PHE A 88 -4.77 8.24 -7.06
CA PHE A 88 -4.17 9.17 -6.10
C PHE A 88 -2.81 8.67 -5.59
N SER A 89 -2.69 7.39 -5.24
CA SER A 89 -1.43 6.81 -4.82
C SER A 89 -0.38 6.80 -5.94
N THR A 90 -0.79 6.57 -7.18
CA THR A 90 0.12 6.64 -8.35
C THR A 90 0.67 8.05 -8.54
N VAL A 91 -0.19 9.08 -8.46
CA VAL A 91 0.22 10.49 -8.57
C VAL A 91 1.20 10.85 -7.45
N LEU A 92 0.88 10.51 -6.20
CA LEU A 92 1.77 10.78 -5.07
C LEU A 92 3.10 10.03 -5.18
N MET A 93 3.07 8.80 -5.69
CA MET A 93 4.30 8.04 -5.91
C MET A 93 5.17 8.65 -6.98
N THR A 94 4.57 9.11 -8.08
CA THR A 94 5.30 9.83 -9.13
C THR A 94 5.93 11.10 -8.56
N TYR A 95 5.19 11.86 -7.75
CA TYR A 95 5.73 13.03 -7.07
C TYR A 95 6.89 12.65 -6.13
N TYR A 96 6.72 11.61 -5.32
CA TYR A 96 7.75 11.12 -4.39
C TYR A 96 9.05 10.77 -5.10
N LEU A 97 8.97 10.05 -6.21
CA LEU A 97 10.16 9.56 -6.92
C LEU A 97 10.87 10.64 -7.75
N PHE A 98 10.13 11.58 -8.34
CA PHE A 98 10.70 12.49 -9.33
C PHE A 98 10.80 13.94 -8.84
N PHE A 99 9.98 14.36 -7.88
CA PHE A 99 9.89 15.77 -7.47
C PHE A 99 10.26 16.01 -6.00
N ALA A 100 10.40 14.99 -5.18
CA ALA A 100 10.68 15.12 -3.76
C ALA A 100 12.19 15.30 -3.43
N ASN A 101 13.03 15.57 -4.43
CA ASN A 101 14.47 15.74 -4.22
C ASN A 101 14.77 17.04 -3.46
N GLY A 102 15.61 16.96 -2.43
CA GLY A 102 16.05 18.12 -1.64
C GLY A 102 15.01 18.65 -0.65
N ILE A 103 13.93 17.92 -0.36
CA ILE A 103 12.92 18.34 0.60
C ILE A 103 13.46 18.34 2.04
N SER A 104 12.83 19.16 2.90
CA SER A 104 13.11 19.17 4.34
C SER A 104 12.58 17.89 5.00
N VAL A 105 13.13 17.55 6.19
CA VAL A 105 12.65 16.39 6.99
C VAL A 105 11.16 16.51 7.31
N GLN A 106 10.66 17.71 7.60
CA GLN A 106 9.24 17.92 7.83
C GLN A 106 8.41 17.67 6.58
N GLY A 107 8.87 18.15 5.42
CA GLY A 107 8.24 17.86 4.14
C GLY A 107 8.19 16.36 3.83
N PHE A 108 9.25 15.63 4.18
CA PHE A 108 9.30 14.18 4.04
C PHE A 108 8.27 13.46 4.93
N TYR A 109 8.09 13.90 6.18
CA TYR A 109 7.06 13.32 7.07
C TYR A 109 5.64 13.65 6.61
N ILE A 110 5.38 14.87 6.11
CA ILE A 110 4.09 15.22 5.52
C ILE A 110 3.82 14.36 4.29
N LEU A 111 4.83 14.14 3.45
CA LEU A 111 4.70 13.27 2.28
C LEU A 111 4.40 11.82 2.70
N SER A 112 5.06 11.31 3.74
CA SER A 112 4.77 9.98 4.32
C SER A 112 3.32 9.88 4.81
N PHE A 113 2.80 10.93 5.46
CA PHE A 113 1.40 11.02 5.86
C PHE A 113 0.45 10.98 4.65
N LEU A 114 0.73 11.74 3.59
CA LEU A 114 -0.07 11.75 2.37
C LEU A 114 -0.05 10.41 1.64
N VAL A 115 1.10 9.74 1.59
CA VAL A 115 1.22 8.37 1.06
C VAL A 115 0.38 7.41 1.90
N GLY A 116 0.40 7.54 3.22
CA GLY A 116 -0.49 6.80 4.12
C GLY A 116 -1.97 7.04 3.77
N CYS A 117 -2.39 8.30 3.63
CA CYS A 117 -3.76 8.63 3.23
C CYS A 117 -4.15 8.00 1.89
N ALA A 118 -3.26 8.03 0.91
CA ALA A 118 -3.52 7.46 -0.41
C ALA A 118 -3.63 5.94 -0.42
N THR A 119 -3.02 5.27 0.54
CA THR A 119 -3.12 3.82 0.74
C THR A 119 -4.26 3.42 1.68
N GLY A 120 -5.01 4.40 2.23
CA GLY A 120 -6.11 4.22 3.17
C GLY A 120 -7.40 3.68 2.52
N TYR A 121 -7.31 2.58 1.79
CA TYR A 121 -8.46 1.80 1.31
C TYR A 121 -8.41 0.34 1.80
N TRP A 122 -7.65 0.10 2.87
CA TRP A 122 -7.45 -1.24 3.44
C TRP A 122 -8.76 -1.89 3.87
N ALA A 123 -9.63 -1.16 4.58
CA ALA A 123 -10.93 -1.66 5.01
C ALA A 123 -11.83 -2.00 3.82
N ILE A 124 -11.84 -1.17 2.77
CA ILE A 124 -12.60 -1.43 1.54
C ILE A 124 -12.05 -2.64 0.81
N PHE A 125 -10.73 -2.78 0.69
CA PHE A 125 -10.07 -3.92 0.09
C PHE A 125 -10.49 -5.24 0.75
N VAL A 126 -10.42 -5.33 2.08
CA VAL A 126 -10.84 -6.52 2.84
C VAL A 126 -12.33 -6.81 2.65
N THR A 127 -13.15 -5.77 2.61
CA THR A 127 -14.60 -5.91 2.39
C THR A 127 -14.93 -6.40 0.99
N ILE A 128 -14.25 -5.89 -0.05
CA ILE A 128 -14.40 -6.39 -1.43
C ILE A 128 -14.03 -7.87 -1.50
N ALA A 129 -12.91 -8.25 -0.85
CA ALA A 129 -12.50 -9.65 -0.78
C ALA A 129 -13.57 -10.52 -0.10
N ALA A 130 -14.18 -10.03 0.98
CA ALA A 130 -15.27 -10.72 1.69
C ALA A 130 -16.51 -10.94 0.82
N GLU A 131 -16.88 -9.93 0.02
CA GLU A 131 -18.12 -9.97 -0.77
C GLU A 131 -18.03 -10.82 -2.05
N GLN A 132 -16.83 -11.04 -2.54
CA GLN A 132 -16.63 -11.86 -3.76
C GLN A 132 -16.79 -13.36 -3.50
N PHE A 133 -16.83 -13.78 -2.24
CA PHE A 133 -16.86 -15.19 -1.87
C PHE A 133 -18.07 -15.51 -0.98
N GLY A 134 -18.64 -16.71 -1.20
CA GLY A 134 -19.78 -17.20 -0.40
C GLY A 134 -19.40 -17.40 1.07
N THR A 135 -20.42 -17.52 1.93
CA THR A 135 -20.30 -17.60 3.39
C THR A 135 -19.31 -18.66 3.86
N ASN A 136 -19.23 -19.81 3.17
CA ASN A 136 -18.41 -20.95 3.55
C ASN A 136 -16.91 -20.70 3.50
N ILE A 137 -16.44 -19.78 2.64
CA ILE A 137 -15.02 -19.50 2.47
C ILE A 137 -14.67 -18.04 2.72
N ARG A 138 -15.66 -17.20 3.07
CA ARG A 138 -15.48 -15.77 3.31
C ARG A 138 -14.46 -15.49 4.42
N SER A 139 -14.58 -16.15 5.56
CA SER A 139 -13.65 -15.98 6.68
C SER A 139 -12.21 -16.37 6.30
N THR A 140 -12.05 -17.43 5.54
CA THR A 140 -10.72 -17.84 5.03
C THR A 140 -10.14 -16.76 4.14
N VAL A 141 -10.91 -16.25 3.17
CA VAL A 141 -10.44 -15.22 2.24
C VAL A 141 -10.11 -13.92 2.95
N THR A 142 -10.96 -13.44 3.85
CA THR A 142 -10.72 -12.20 4.61
C THR A 142 -9.49 -12.26 5.49
N ASN A 143 -9.14 -13.42 6.01
CA ASN A 143 -7.94 -13.59 6.82
C ASN A 143 -6.68 -13.86 5.98
N THR A 144 -6.79 -14.67 4.93
CA THR A 144 -5.61 -15.07 4.15
C THR A 144 -5.17 -13.99 3.16
N THR A 145 -6.10 -13.28 2.52
CA THR A 145 -5.76 -12.24 1.53
C THR A 145 -4.86 -11.14 2.12
N PRO A 146 -5.19 -10.51 3.26
CA PRO A 146 -4.31 -9.53 3.89
C PRO A 146 -2.95 -10.10 4.28
N ASN A 147 -2.91 -11.36 4.73
CA ASN A 147 -1.66 -12.00 5.15
C ASN A 147 -0.75 -12.32 3.95
N PHE A 148 -1.31 -12.72 2.81
CA PHE A 148 -0.53 -12.87 1.58
C PHE A 148 0.04 -11.54 1.09
N VAL A 149 -0.74 -10.46 1.16
CA VAL A 149 -0.29 -9.12 0.80
C VAL A 149 0.85 -8.66 1.72
N ARG A 150 0.72 -8.84 3.04
CA ARG A 150 1.80 -8.54 3.99
C ARG A 150 3.02 -9.44 3.78
N GLY A 151 2.80 -10.73 3.58
CA GLY A 151 3.87 -11.71 3.34
C GLY A 151 4.66 -11.49 2.04
N SER A 152 4.13 -10.72 1.09
CA SER A 152 4.85 -10.35 -0.13
C SER A 152 5.92 -9.27 0.09
N VAL A 153 5.83 -8.47 1.16
CA VAL A 153 6.75 -7.35 1.42
C VAL A 153 8.22 -7.79 1.50
N PRO A 154 8.61 -8.84 2.24
CA PRO A 154 10.00 -9.29 2.26
C PRO A 154 10.50 -9.70 0.86
N LEU A 155 9.67 -10.37 0.07
CA LEU A 155 10.03 -10.79 -1.29
C LEU A 155 10.24 -9.58 -2.21
N ILE A 156 9.35 -8.59 -2.13
CA ILE A 156 9.45 -7.35 -2.90
C ILE A 156 10.70 -6.57 -2.47
N THR A 157 10.99 -6.50 -1.18
CA THR A 157 12.18 -5.80 -0.65
C THR A 157 13.47 -6.50 -1.08
N MET A 158 13.52 -7.82 -1.03
CA MET A 158 14.68 -8.61 -1.52
C MET A 158 14.89 -8.40 -3.03
N LEU A 159 13.82 -8.44 -3.82
CA LEU A 159 13.89 -8.19 -5.26
C LEU A 159 14.39 -6.77 -5.55
N PHE A 160 13.88 -5.78 -4.84
CA PHE A 160 14.33 -4.39 -4.97
C PHE A 160 15.81 -4.24 -4.65
N GLN A 161 16.27 -4.79 -3.52
CA GLN A 161 17.69 -4.76 -3.13
C GLN A 161 18.59 -5.47 -4.15
N PHE A 162 18.16 -6.61 -4.68
CA PHE A 162 18.89 -7.33 -5.72
C PHE A 162 19.04 -6.50 -7.00
N LEU A 163 17.94 -5.86 -7.45
CA LEU A 163 17.96 -5.03 -8.65
C LEU A 163 18.82 -3.77 -8.45
N THR A 164 18.75 -3.13 -7.28
CA THR A 164 19.58 -1.95 -7.01
C THR A 164 21.07 -2.29 -6.87
N ALA A 165 21.41 -3.45 -6.32
CA ALA A 165 22.80 -3.92 -6.24
C ALA A 165 23.41 -4.15 -7.63
N GLN A 166 22.63 -4.60 -8.62
CA GLN A 166 23.09 -4.79 -9.99
C GLN A 166 23.24 -3.47 -10.77
N THR A 167 22.53 -2.42 -10.37
CA THR A 167 22.58 -1.12 -11.09
C THR A 167 23.74 -0.24 -10.61
N VAL A 168 24.32 -0.54 -9.45
CA VAL A 168 25.42 0.22 -8.83
C VAL A 168 26.79 -0.43 -9.07
N SER A 169 26.84 -1.63 -9.61
CA SER A 169 28.07 -2.31 -10.06
C SER A 169 28.36 -2.00 -11.52
#